data_02c1cabf04f2b790319cd46cc0a1bdbc
#
_entry.id   02c1cabf04f2b790319cd46cc0a1bdbc
#
_cell.length_a   1.000
_cell.length_b   1.000
_cell.length_c   1.000
_cell.angle_alpha   90.00
_cell.angle_beta   90.00
_cell.angle_gamma   90.00
#
_symmetry.space_group_name_H-M   'P 1'
#
loop_
_entity.id
_entity.type
_entity.pdbx_description
1 polymer ?
#
loop_
_entity_poly.entity_id
_entity_poly.type
_entity_poly.pdbx_seq_one_letter_code
_entity_poly.pdbx_strand_id
1 'polypeptide(L)'
;MNINLNPNSELNQSIVNVPDVVQVPDVWVNEARQFRMAMMMYACAIREVKTKLEVLNDELSIKNQRNPIEMIKSRVKKPMSILEKLQRRGLEVSVASMTKNLDDVAGIRIICSFVDDIYEVAEMLVRQDD
;
A
#
# COMPACT_ATOMS: atom_id res chain seq x y z
N MET A 1 -0.09 61.05 -21.16
CA MET A 1 -0.60 60.18 -20.08
C MET A 1 0.31 58.98 -19.93
N ASN A 2 1.27 59.08 -19.01
CA ASN A 2 2.23 58.00 -18.80
C ASN A 2 1.62 57.03 -17.76
N ILE A 3 1.10 55.93 -18.24
CA ILE A 3 0.70 54.82 -17.38
C ILE A 3 1.97 54.02 -17.12
N ASN A 4 2.58 54.22 -15.97
CA ASN A 4 3.71 53.41 -15.54
C ASN A 4 3.16 52.10 -14.97
N LEU A 5 2.92 51.16 -15.86
CA LEU A 5 2.61 49.78 -15.50
C LEU A 5 3.93 49.14 -15.03
N ASN A 6 4.22 49.21 -13.76
CA ASN A 6 5.26 48.43 -13.14
C ASN A 6 4.65 47.07 -12.77
N PRO A 7 4.89 46.01 -13.56
CA PRO A 7 4.26 44.71 -13.31
C PRO A 7 4.75 44.04 -12.04
N ASN A 8 5.78 44.58 -11.38
CA ASN A 8 6.36 43.99 -10.18
C ASN A 8 5.72 44.46 -8.86
N SER A 9 4.85 45.49 -8.90
CA SER A 9 4.27 46.01 -7.66
C SER A 9 3.02 45.26 -7.20
N GLU A 10 2.30 44.63 -8.14
CA GLU A 10 1.12 43.83 -7.78
C GLU A 10 1.49 42.39 -7.40
N LEU A 11 2.55 41.83 -7.99
CA LEU A 11 3.05 40.49 -7.66
C LEU A 11 3.63 40.44 -6.23
N ASN A 12 4.26 41.51 -5.77
CA ASN A 12 4.80 41.55 -4.40
C ASN A 12 3.76 41.69 -3.31
N GLN A 13 2.60 42.27 -3.62
CA GLN A 13 1.50 42.43 -2.61
C GLN A 13 0.70 41.12 -2.44
N SER A 14 0.61 40.28 -3.48
CA SER A 14 -0.06 39.02 -3.38
C SER A 14 0.77 37.94 -2.66
N ILE A 15 2.10 38.10 -2.63
CA ILE A 15 3.00 37.15 -1.93
C ILE A 15 3.03 37.45 -0.42
N VAL A 16 2.81 38.70 -0.02
CA VAL A 16 2.83 39.12 1.39
C VAL A 16 1.61 38.63 2.17
N ASN A 17 0.51 38.27 1.48
CA ASN A 17 -0.73 37.78 2.08
C ASN A 17 -0.89 36.25 2.01
N VAL A 18 0.16 35.48 1.63
CA VAL A 18 0.15 34.05 1.84
C VAL A 18 0.29 33.84 3.34
N PRO A 19 -0.74 33.27 4.01
CA PRO A 19 -0.61 32.93 5.42
C PRO A 19 0.64 32.12 5.59
N ASP A 20 1.38 32.38 6.65
CA ASP A 20 2.65 31.74 6.98
C ASP A 20 2.68 30.30 6.47
N VAL A 21 3.63 30.01 5.59
CA VAL A 21 3.86 28.64 5.15
C VAL A 21 4.06 27.83 6.42
N VAL A 22 3.06 27.05 6.78
CA VAL A 22 3.12 26.19 7.95
C VAL A 22 4.32 25.29 7.74
N GLN A 23 5.40 25.59 8.44
CA GLN A 23 6.58 24.70 8.42
C GLN A 23 6.19 23.43 9.13
N VAL A 24 6.03 22.38 8.33
CA VAL A 24 5.79 21.04 8.87
C VAL A 24 7.09 20.59 9.56
N PRO A 25 7.04 20.17 10.84
CA PRO A 25 8.21 19.67 11.52
C PRO A 25 8.90 18.54 10.74
N ASP A 26 10.22 18.54 10.71
CA ASP A 26 11.02 17.52 10.01
C ASP A 26 10.68 16.10 10.44
N VAL A 27 10.30 15.91 11.71
CA VAL A 27 9.84 14.63 12.26
C VAL A 27 8.62 14.11 11.49
N TRP A 28 7.65 14.97 11.20
CA TRP A 28 6.44 14.58 10.46
C TRP A 28 6.74 14.29 8.99
N VAL A 29 7.63 15.06 8.38
CA VAL A 29 8.09 14.79 7.00
C VAL A 29 8.77 13.43 6.92
N ASN A 30 9.61 13.11 7.88
CA ASN A 30 10.31 11.83 7.96
C ASN A 30 9.35 10.66 8.20
N GLU A 31 8.40 10.81 9.12
CA GLU A 31 7.36 9.81 9.38
C GLU A 31 6.49 9.55 8.12
N ALA A 32 6.11 10.60 7.39
CA ALA A 32 5.37 10.47 6.16
C ALA A 32 6.16 9.71 5.08
N ARG A 33 7.47 9.95 5.01
CA ARG A 33 8.37 9.22 4.10
C ARG A 33 8.45 7.75 4.48
N GLN A 34 8.65 7.44 5.74
CA GLN A 34 8.69 6.07 6.24
C GLN A 34 7.39 5.33 5.98
N PHE A 35 6.27 6.00 6.16
CA PHE A 35 4.95 5.44 5.88
C PHE A 35 4.80 5.10 4.39
N ARG A 36 5.16 6.03 3.49
CA ARG A 36 5.10 5.77 2.03
C ARG A 36 6.02 4.64 1.62
N MET A 37 7.22 4.55 2.19
CA MET A 37 8.16 3.46 1.93
C MET A 37 7.59 2.12 2.40
N ALA A 38 7.00 2.07 3.58
CA ALA A 38 6.35 0.87 4.09
C ALA A 38 5.19 0.43 3.19
N MET A 39 4.34 1.34 2.76
CA MET A 39 3.22 1.05 1.85
C MET A 39 3.71 0.54 0.49
N MET A 40 4.80 1.10 -0.02
CA MET A 40 5.43 0.59 -1.25
C MET A 40 5.92 -0.85 -1.07
N MET A 41 6.54 -1.17 0.05
CA MET A 41 7.01 -2.53 0.35
C MET A 41 5.84 -3.52 0.42
N TYR A 42 4.73 -3.15 1.06
CA TYR A 42 3.52 -3.97 1.07
C TYR A 42 2.96 -4.19 -0.35
N ALA A 43 2.92 -3.15 -1.16
CA ALA A 43 2.46 -3.26 -2.55
C ALA A 43 3.38 -4.17 -3.39
N CYS A 44 4.69 -4.07 -3.20
CA CYS A 44 5.66 -4.93 -3.86
C CYS A 44 5.52 -6.39 -3.43
N ALA A 45 5.35 -6.64 -2.13
CA ALA A 45 5.14 -7.98 -1.59
C ALA A 45 3.86 -8.62 -2.18
N ILE A 46 2.78 -7.86 -2.28
CA ILE A 46 1.53 -8.32 -2.92
C ILE A 46 1.76 -8.73 -4.37
N ARG A 47 2.49 -7.93 -5.14
CA ARG A 47 2.80 -8.25 -6.54
C ARG A 47 3.61 -9.54 -6.66
N GLU A 48 4.60 -9.69 -5.81
CA GLU A 48 5.47 -10.87 -5.80
C GLU A 48 4.68 -12.14 -5.48
N VAL A 49 3.92 -12.13 -4.40
CA VAL A 49 3.11 -13.29 -3.99
C VAL A 49 2.02 -13.60 -5.02
N LYS A 50 1.36 -12.57 -5.57
CA LYS A 50 0.36 -12.75 -6.62
C LYS A 50 0.96 -13.41 -7.86
N THR A 51 2.13 -12.96 -8.30
CA THR A 51 2.85 -13.56 -9.44
C THR A 51 3.19 -15.02 -9.18
N LYS A 52 3.68 -15.35 -7.98
CA LYS A 52 3.94 -16.74 -7.60
C LYS A 52 2.68 -17.60 -7.67
N LEU A 53 1.56 -17.10 -7.18
CA LEU A 53 0.29 -17.82 -7.24
C LEU A 53 -0.22 -18.02 -8.67
N GLU A 54 -0.04 -17.05 -9.54
CA GLU A 54 -0.38 -17.15 -10.96
C GLU A 54 0.49 -18.24 -11.65
N VAL A 55 1.79 -18.25 -11.39
CA VAL A 55 2.71 -19.26 -11.90
C VAL A 55 2.35 -20.66 -11.39
N LEU A 56 2.06 -20.80 -10.10
CA LEU A 56 1.61 -22.06 -9.52
C LEU A 56 0.29 -22.54 -10.13
N ASN A 57 -0.64 -21.63 -10.38
CA ASN A 57 -1.88 -21.97 -11.05
C ASN A 57 -1.66 -22.48 -12.47
N ASP A 58 -0.76 -21.86 -13.23
CA ASP A 58 -0.40 -22.31 -14.57
C ASP A 58 0.20 -23.73 -14.53
N GLU A 59 1.11 -23.98 -13.60
CA GLU A 59 1.73 -25.31 -13.41
C GLU A 59 0.71 -26.36 -13.04
N LEU A 60 -0.15 -26.07 -12.06
CA LEU A 60 -1.19 -26.98 -11.61
C LEU A 60 -2.28 -27.20 -12.67
N SER A 61 -2.56 -26.19 -13.50
CA SER A 61 -3.54 -26.32 -14.57
C SER A 61 -3.11 -27.35 -15.64
N ILE A 62 -1.82 -27.41 -15.91
CA ILE A 62 -1.25 -28.41 -16.82
C ILE A 62 -1.33 -29.80 -16.19
N LYS A 63 -0.94 -29.93 -14.92
CA LYS A 63 -0.96 -31.19 -14.17
C LYS A 63 -2.36 -31.75 -13.99
N ASN A 64 -3.31 -30.90 -13.63
CA ASN A 64 -4.68 -31.31 -13.29
C ASN A 64 -5.66 -31.18 -14.47
N GLN A 65 -5.20 -30.67 -15.61
CA GLN A 65 -6.02 -30.38 -16.81
C GLN A 65 -7.21 -29.46 -16.54
N ARG A 66 -7.09 -28.60 -15.55
CA ARG A 66 -8.06 -27.58 -15.14
C ARG A 66 -7.39 -26.52 -14.29
N ASN A 67 -7.97 -25.33 -14.20
CA ASN A 67 -7.48 -24.28 -13.32
C ASN A 67 -7.94 -24.52 -11.88
N PRO A 68 -7.03 -24.81 -10.95
CA PRO A 68 -7.39 -24.98 -9.53
C PRO A 68 -7.77 -23.65 -8.86
N ILE A 69 -7.15 -22.54 -9.27
CA ILE A 69 -7.46 -21.22 -8.76
C ILE A 69 -8.44 -20.52 -9.72
N GLU A 70 -9.64 -20.23 -9.23
CA GLU A 70 -10.64 -19.49 -10.01
C GLU A 70 -10.41 -17.99 -9.96
N MET A 71 -9.97 -17.49 -8.82
CA MET A 71 -9.81 -16.04 -8.59
C MET A 71 -8.72 -15.75 -7.58
N ILE A 72 -7.93 -14.72 -7.87
CA ILE A 72 -6.96 -14.13 -6.95
C ILE A 72 -7.37 -12.67 -6.74
N LYS A 73 -7.70 -12.31 -5.50
CA LYS A 73 -7.96 -10.93 -5.11
C LYS A 73 -6.85 -10.43 -4.21
N SER A 74 -6.35 -9.25 -4.50
CA SER A 74 -5.35 -8.58 -3.66
C SER A 74 -5.89 -7.25 -3.17
N ARG A 75 -5.47 -6.87 -1.97
CA ARG A 75 -5.86 -5.63 -1.35
C ARG A 75 -4.71 -5.06 -0.53
N VAL A 76 -4.48 -3.76 -0.68
CA VAL A 76 -3.67 -2.97 0.23
C VAL A 76 -4.59 -1.98 0.93
N LYS A 77 -4.57 -1.97 2.25
CA LYS A 77 -5.45 -1.13 3.07
C LYS A 77 -5.15 0.34 2.82
N LYS A 78 -6.19 1.15 2.71
CA LYS A 78 -6.05 2.60 2.52
C LYS A 78 -5.42 3.25 3.75
N PRO A 79 -4.60 4.31 3.59
CA PRO A 79 -3.95 5.00 4.70
C PRO A 79 -4.92 5.46 5.79
N MET A 80 -6.07 6.02 5.41
CA MET A 80 -7.08 6.44 6.38
C MET A 80 -7.66 5.28 7.18
N SER A 81 -7.85 4.13 6.56
CA SER A 81 -8.34 2.92 7.24
C SER A 81 -7.31 2.37 8.23
N ILE A 82 -6.02 2.48 7.92
CA ILE A 82 -4.92 2.12 8.83
C ILE A 82 -4.94 3.04 10.05
N LEU A 83 -5.02 4.35 9.82
CA LEU A 83 -5.10 5.36 10.88
C LEU A 83 -6.28 5.10 11.81
N GLU A 84 -7.47 4.91 11.27
CA GLU A 84 -8.69 4.63 12.04
C GLU A 84 -8.56 3.36 12.88
N LYS A 85 -7.96 2.32 12.33
CA LYS A 85 -7.77 1.05 13.02
C LYS A 85 -6.78 1.19 14.18
N LEU A 86 -5.67 1.90 13.99
CA LEU A 86 -4.70 2.18 15.04
C LEU A 86 -5.35 2.99 16.18
N GLN A 87 -6.08 4.04 15.85
CA GLN A 87 -6.79 4.88 16.82
C GLN A 87 -7.86 4.08 17.57
N ARG A 88 -8.65 3.28 16.88
CA ARG A 88 -9.69 2.45 17.50
C ARG A 88 -9.14 1.44 18.48
N ARG A 89 -7.94 0.89 18.20
CA ARG A 89 -7.25 -0.05 19.10
C ARG A 89 -6.43 0.63 20.19
N GLY A 90 -6.40 1.98 20.24
CA GLY A 90 -5.61 2.73 21.19
C GLY A 90 -4.11 2.59 20.99
N LEU A 91 -3.68 2.30 19.77
CA LEU A 91 -2.28 2.15 19.40
C LEU A 91 -1.69 3.47 18.92
N GLU A 92 -0.37 3.62 19.08
CA GLU A 92 0.34 4.77 18.56
C GLU A 92 0.22 4.82 17.03
N VAL A 93 0.03 6.02 16.48
CA VAL A 93 -0.01 6.24 15.04
C VAL A 93 1.42 6.36 14.51
N SER A 94 2.02 5.24 14.16
CA SER A 94 3.38 5.15 13.65
C SER A 94 3.54 3.95 12.71
N VAL A 95 4.57 3.97 11.88
CA VAL A 95 4.91 2.84 11.01
C VAL A 95 5.29 1.62 11.86
N ALA A 96 6.03 1.83 12.94
CA ALA A 96 6.42 0.75 13.86
C ALA A 96 5.20 0.08 14.48
N SER A 97 4.21 0.85 14.92
CA SER A 97 2.97 0.33 15.46
C SER A 97 2.16 -0.44 14.42
N MET A 98 2.07 0.08 13.19
CA MET A 98 1.40 -0.56 12.07
C MET A 98 2.02 -1.93 11.75
N THR A 99 3.33 -1.98 11.59
CA THR A 99 4.04 -3.22 11.22
C THR A 99 4.03 -4.26 12.31
N LYS A 100 4.02 -3.84 13.56
CA LYS A 100 4.00 -4.73 14.71
C LYS A 100 2.61 -5.28 15.04
N ASN A 101 1.57 -4.47 14.90
CA ASN A 101 0.24 -4.78 15.44
C ASN A 101 -0.84 -5.06 14.40
N LEU A 102 -0.63 -4.67 13.15
CA LEU A 102 -1.61 -4.90 12.08
C LEU A 102 -1.11 -5.99 11.13
N ASP A 103 -1.92 -7.00 10.93
CA ASP A 103 -1.67 -8.13 10.03
C ASP A 103 -2.51 -8.07 8.75
N ASP A 104 -3.36 -7.07 8.60
CA ASP A 104 -4.29 -6.90 7.47
C ASP A 104 -4.00 -5.66 6.62
N VAL A 105 -2.81 -5.09 6.68
CA VAL A 105 -2.39 -3.96 5.85
C VAL A 105 -2.38 -4.34 4.37
N ALA A 106 -1.89 -5.53 4.08
CA ALA A 106 -1.94 -6.14 2.75
C ALA A 106 -2.46 -7.56 2.86
N GLY A 107 -3.28 -7.97 1.90
CA GLY A 107 -3.86 -9.31 1.89
C GLY A 107 -4.10 -9.83 0.49
N ILE A 108 -4.01 -11.14 0.35
CA ILE A 108 -4.37 -11.86 -0.86
C ILE A 108 -5.42 -12.90 -0.49
N ARG A 109 -6.49 -12.95 -1.26
CA ARG A 109 -7.51 -13.98 -1.16
C ARG A 109 -7.50 -14.83 -2.42
N ILE A 110 -7.44 -16.13 -2.22
CA ILE A 110 -7.51 -17.11 -3.29
C ILE A 110 -8.81 -17.86 -3.16
N ILE A 111 -9.51 -18.02 -4.28
CA ILE A 111 -10.71 -18.85 -4.38
C ILE A 111 -10.36 -20.01 -5.29
N CYS A 112 -10.47 -21.23 -4.78
CA CYS A 112 -10.19 -22.44 -5.52
C CYS A 112 -11.49 -23.18 -5.86
N SER A 113 -11.46 -24.00 -6.91
CA SER A 113 -12.60 -24.77 -7.37
C SER A 113 -12.99 -25.87 -6.38
N PHE A 114 -11.99 -26.50 -5.76
CA PHE A 114 -12.19 -27.58 -4.80
C PHE A 114 -11.33 -27.41 -3.54
N VAL A 115 -11.76 -28.02 -2.45
CA VAL A 115 -11.05 -27.95 -1.15
C VAL A 115 -9.63 -28.49 -1.25
N ASP A 116 -9.43 -29.59 -1.97
CA ASP A 116 -8.10 -30.19 -2.16
C ASP A 116 -7.13 -29.26 -2.87
N ASP A 117 -7.62 -28.43 -3.78
CA ASP A 117 -6.81 -27.42 -4.47
C ASP A 117 -6.25 -26.38 -3.50
N ILE A 118 -7.01 -26.00 -2.47
CA ILE A 118 -6.55 -25.06 -1.44
C ILE A 118 -5.33 -25.59 -0.74
N TYR A 119 -5.36 -26.85 -0.32
CA TYR A 119 -4.23 -27.48 0.37
C TYR A 119 -3.04 -27.67 -0.56
N GLU A 120 -3.25 -28.05 -1.81
CA GLU A 120 -2.19 -28.21 -2.80
C GLU A 120 -1.47 -26.90 -3.09
N VAL A 121 -2.21 -25.81 -3.31
CA VAL A 121 -1.65 -24.47 -3.52
C VAL A 121 -0.89 -24.00 -2.29
N ALA A 122 -1.46 -24.17 -1.10
CA ALA A 122 -0.81 -23.79 0.14
C ALA A 122 0.50 -24.54 0.36
N GLU A 123 0.52 -25.84 0.12
CA GLU A 123 1.71 -26.66 0.26
C GLU A 123 2.81 -26.25 -0.72
N MET A 124 2.46 -26.02 -1.97
CA MET A 124 3.41 -25.55 -2.99
C MET A 124 3.97 -24.17 -2.67
N LEU A 125 3.16 -23.27 -2.16
CA LEU A 125 3.60 -21.93 -1.76
C LEU A 125 4.59 -21.98 -0.60
N VAL A 126 4.32 -22.82 0.40
CA VAL A 126 5.19 -22.97 1.59
C VAL A 126 6.53 -23.62 1.23
N ARG A 127 6.57 -24.48 0.21
CA ARG A 127 7.81 -25.14 -0.26
C ARG A 127 8.73 -24.23 -1.05
N GLN A 128 8.29 -23.04 -1.45
CA GLN A 128 9.15 -22.10 -2.17
C GLN A 128 10.16 -21.47 -1.24
N ASP A 129 11.43 -21.66 -1.55
CA ASP A 129 12.57 -21.06 -0.84
C ASP A 129 12.88 -19.68 -1.41
N ASP A 130 12.35 -18.65 -0.78
CA ASP A 130 12.82 -17.26 -1.01
C ASP A 130 12.49 -16.30 0.11
#